data_cac36f72b79845eb456baa2c1999e009
#
_entry.id   cac36f72b79845eb456baa2c1999e009
#
_cell.length_a   1.000
_cell.length_b   1.000
_cell.length_c   1.000
_cell.angle_alpha   90.00
_cell.angle_beta   90.00
_cell.angle_gamma   90.00
#
_symmetry.space_group_name_H-M   'P 1'
#
loop_
_entity.id
_entity.type
_entity.pdbx_description
1 polymer ?
#
loop_
_entity_poly.entity_id
_entity_poly.type
_entity_poly.pdbx_seq_one_letter_code
_entity_poly.pdbx_strand_id
1 'polypeptide(L)'
;MKAPIRVAVTGAAGQISYSLLFRIASGDMLGKDQPVILQLLEIEPAMNALKGVIMELDDCAFPLVHGIVASSDPMVAFKDVDIALLVGARPRSKGMERKDLLEANGAIFTVQGKALAAVAKKDVKVLVVGNPANTNALITLKNAPGLNPRNFHAMLRLDHNRAFSQLAAKTSTHSTKIKNVVVWGNHSATQYPDITHATVDGKKASDLVSQEWLVNDFIPTVQKRGAAIIEARGLSSAASAANAAVDHIRNWVLGTAEGEYVSMGVPSDGSYGIPEGVIYGYPCVCKNGDFEIVQGLSISDFSRERMDATYKELCEERDAIKHLLG
;
A
#
# COMPACT_ATOMS: atom_id res chain seq x y z
N MET A 1 -19.07 23.42 -5.39
CA MET A 1 -17.84 22.84 -4.86
C MET A 1 -18.19 21.45 -4.33
N LYS A 2 -17.38 20.43 -4.56
CA LYS A 2 -17.60 19.09 -4.01
C LYS A 2 -17.53 19.14 -2.48
N ALA A 3 -18.22 18.22 -1.79
CA ALA A 3 -18.07 18.07 -0.35
C ALA A 3 -16.66 17.59 -0.02
N PRO A 4 -16.03 18.06 1.07
CA PRO A 4 -14.70 17.60 1.47
C PRO A 4 -14.68 16.11 1.81
N ILE A 5 -13.63 15.41 1.35
CA ILE A 5 -13.33 14.02 1.74
C ILE A 5 -12.40 14.06 2.97
N ARG A 6 -12.73 13.29 4.00
CA ARG A 6 -11.93 13.16 5.22
C ARG A 6 -10.87 12.07 5.01
N VAL A 7 -9.62 12.48 5.08
CA VAL A 7 -8.46 11.60 4.87
C VAL A 7 -7.67 11.50 6.16
N ALA A 8 -7.64 10.33 6.77
CA ALA A 8 -6.78 10.06 7.92
C ALA A 8 -5.41 9.56 7.48
N VAL A 9 -4.37 10.02 8.16
CA VAL A 9 -2.99 9.54 7.99
C VAL A 9 -2.39 9.27 9.37
N THR A 10 -1.89 8.05 9.60
CA THR A 10 -1.24 7.68 10.86
C THR A 10 0.28 7.79 10.74
N GLY A 11 0.97 8.03 11.86
CA GLY A 11 2.39 8.34 11.83
C GLY A 11 2.64 9.63 11.05
N ALA A 12 1.77 10.62 11.26
CA ALA A 12 1.65 11.81 10.42
C ALA A 12 2.89 12.72 10.44
N ALA A 13 3.73 12.64 11.48
CA ALA A 13 5.00 13.36 11.57
C ALA A 13 6.18 12.61 10.95
N GLY A 14 5.97 11.36 10.45
CA GLY A 14 7.02 10.53 9.88
C GLY A 14 7.41 10.93 8.46
N GLN A 15 8.55 10.43 7.98
CA GLN A 15 9.13 10.79 6.68
C GLN A 15 8.23 10.47 5.48
N ILE A 16 7.55 9.31 5.49
CA ILE A 16 6.60 8.94 4.43
C ILE A 16 5.42 9.92 4.46
N SER A 17 4.86 10.15 5.64
CA SER A 17 3.70 11.03 5.81
C SER A 17 4.01 12.48 5.45
N TYR A 18 5.19 12.98 5.79
CA TYR A 18 5.65 14.29 5.36
C TYR A 18 5.64 14.44 3.84
N SER A 19 6.16 13.46 3.11
CA SER A 19 6.11 13.45 1.64
C SER A 19 4.70 13.26 1.09
N LEU A 20 3.81 12.57 1.81
CA LEU A 20 2.47 12.19 1.38
C LEU A 20 1.46 13.33 1.57
N LEU A 21 1.49 14.00 2.71
CA LEU A 21 0.49 15.00 3.11
C LEU A 21 0.40 16.17 2.14
N PHE A 22 1.54 16.72 1.71
CA PHE A 22 1.59 17.84 0.76
C PHE A 22 1.05 17.43 -0.62
N ARG A 23 1.21 16.19 -1.03
CA ARG A 23 0.65 15.66 -2.27
C ARG A 23 -0.86 15.41 -2.17
N ILE A 24 -1.35 14.96 -1.04
CA ILE A 24 -2.80 14.87 -0.80
C ILE A 24 -3.39 16.29 -0.84
N ALA A 25 -2.78 17.22 -0.12
CA ALA A 25 -3.20 18.61 -0.02
C ALA A 25 -3.20 19.33 -1.39
N SER A 26 -2.25 19.01 -2.26
CA SER A 26 -2.17 19.56 -3.64
C SER A 26 -3.16 18.94 -4.63
N GLY A 27 -3.90 17.88 -4.23
CA GLY A 27 -4.89 17.20 -5.07
C GLY A 27 -4.32 16.10 -5.97
N ASP A 28 -3.09 15.62 -5.73
CA ASP A 28 -2.50 14.56 -6.54
C ASP A 28 -3.22 13.22 -6.34
N MET A 29 -3.80 12.99 -5.17
CA MET A 29 -4.47 11.72 -4.82
C MET A 29 -5.91 11.63 -5.33
N LEU A 30 -6.72 12.65 -5.13
CA LEU A 30 -8.18 12.63 -5.38
C LEU A 30 -8.64 13.56 -6.49
N GLY A 31 -7.71 14.28 -7.13
CA GLY A 31 -8.02 15.23 -8.18
C GLY A 31 -7.90 16.68 -7.72
N LYS A 32 -7.69 17.57 -8.68
CA LYS A 32 -7.42 19.01 -8.46
C LYS A 32 -8.67 19.82 -8.07
N ASP A 33 -9.83 19.19 -8.05
CA ASP A 33 -11.13 19.80 -7.72
C ASP A 33 -11.78 19.17 -6.48
N GLN A 34 -11.09 18.22 -5.79
CA GLN A 34 -11.62 17.54 -4.61
C GLN A 34 -11.05 18.13 -3.33
N PRO A 35 -11.86 18.86 -2.54
CA PRO A 35 -11.47 19.34 -1.22
C PRO A 35 -11.23 18.19 -0.25
N VAL A 36 -10.31 18.38 0.70
CA VAL A 36 -9.98 17.40 1.73
C VAL A 36 -9.96 18.02 3.13
N ILE A 37 -10.30 17.23 4.13
CA ILE A 37 -10.00 17.47 5.53
C ILE A 37 -8.97 16.43 5.95
N LEU A 38 -7.80 16.88 6.38
CA LEU A 38 -6.72 16.02 6.84
C LEU A 38 -6.94 15.68 8.33
N GLN A 39 -6.95 14.40 8.67
CA GLN A 39 -7.05 13.90 10.04
C GLN A 39 -5.77 13.14 10.38
N LEU A 40 -4.96 13.73 11.25
CA LEU A 40 -3.57 13.35 11.47
C LEU A 40 -3.42 12.67 12.82
N LEU A 41 -3.08 11.38 12.81
CA LEU A 41 -2.84 10.59 14.02
C LEU A 41 -1.35 10.44 14.26
N GLU A 42 -0.91 10.77 15.48
CA GLU A 42 0.47 10.58 15.90
C GLU A 42 0.53 10.15 17.37
N ILE A 43 1.63 9.54 17.78
CA ILE A 43 1.87 9.23 19.19
C ILE A 43 2.19 10.50 19.98
N GLU A 44 1.84 10.54 21.27
CA GLU A 44 2.06 11.70 22.13
C GLU A 44 3.49 12.31 22.05
N PRO A 45 4.58 11.51 22.07
CA PRO A 45 5.93 12.07 21.99
C PRO A 45 6.24 12.80 20.68
N ALA A 46 5.51 12.49 19.61
CA ALA A 46 5.70 13.07 18.27
C ALA A 46 4.70 14.19 17.93
N MET A 47 3.76 14.51 18.83
CA MET A 47 2.76 15.56 18.58
C MET A 47 3.38 16.94 18.35
N ASN A 48 4.51 17.25 18.99
CA ASN A 48 5.21 18.52 18.74
C ASN A 48 5.80 18.59 17.32
N ALA A 49 6.35 17.47 16.82
CA ALA A 49 6.81 17.38 15.43
C ALA A 49 5.64 17.50 14.44
N LEU A 50 4.50 16.86 14.73
CA LEU A 50 3.28 17.00 13.93
C LEU A 50 2.79 18.45 13.87
N LYS A 51 2.88 19.19 14.96
CA LYS A 51 2.55 20.61 14.97
C LYS A 51 3.39 21.40 13.96
N GLY A 52 4.68 21.09 13.84
CA GLY A 52 5.55 21.69 12.82
C GLY A 52 5.11 21.37 11.40
N VAL A 53 4.74 20.12 11.12
CA VAL A 53 4.20 19.71 9.81
C VAL A 53 2.91 20.45 9.46
N ILE A 54 2.03 20.68 10.44
CA ILE A 54 0.79 21.44 10.24
C ILE A 54 1.10 22.91 9.89
N MET A 55 2.06 23.53 10.57
CA MET A 55 2.48 24.89 10.23
C MET A 55 2.96 24.99 8.78
N GLU A 56 3.73 24.03 8.29
CA GLU A 56 4.16 24.01 6.88
C GLU A 56 2.99 23.77 5.90
N LEU A 57 2.01 22.95 6.27
CA LEU A 57 0.79 22.79 5.47
C LEU A 57 0.00 24.10 5.38
N ASP A 58 -0.10 24.83 6.48
CA ASP A 58 -0.74 26.14 6.55
C ASP A 58 0.01 27.17 5.71
N ASP A 59 1.35 27.19 5.78
CA ASP A 59 2.22 28.08 5.00
C ASP A 59 2.10 27.83 3.49
N CYS A 60 1.79 26.60 3.06
CA CYS A 60 1.52 26.27 1.67
C CYS A 60 0.19 26.83 1.14
N ALA A 61 -0.74 27.20 2.01
CA ALA A 61 -2.04 27.76 1.67
C ALA A 61 -2.79 26.96 0.57
N PHE A 62 -2.78 25.63 0.67
CA PHE A 62 -3.44 24.76 -0.33
C PHE A 62 -4.94 25.01 -0.41
N PRO A 63 -5.48 25.39 -1.58
CA PRO A 63 -6.90 25.72 -1.71
C PRO A 63 -7.85 24.54 -1.51
N LEU A 64 -7.34 23.30 -1.58
CA LEU A 64 -8.13 22.09 -1.37
C LEU A 64 -8.17 21.64 0.11
N VAL A 65 -7.35 22.19 0.99
CA VAL A 65 -7.36 21.85 2.41
C VAL A 65 -8.41 22.68 3.12
N HIS A 66 -9.52 22.04 3.48
CA HIS A 66 -10.65 22.67 4.18
C HIS A 66 -10.59 22.52 5.71
N GLY A 67 -9.60 21.83 6.21
CA GLY A 67 -9.36 21.66 7.65
C GLY A 67 -8.29 20.63 7.95
N ILE A 68 -7.71 20.76 9.12
CA ILE A 68 -6.72 19.83 9.66
C ILE A 68 -7.12 19.50 11.10
N VAL A 69 -7.19 18.22 11.42
CA VAL A 69 -7.44 17.72 12.79
C VAL A 69 -6.22 16.87 13.18
N ALA A 70 -5.55 17.23 14.27
CA ALA A 70 -4.44 16.46 14.81
C ALA A 70 -4.81 15.87 16.17
N SER A 71 -4.49 14.60 16.39
CA SER A 71 -4.78 13.92 17.65
C SER A 71 -3.83 12.76 17.88
N SER A 72 -3.61 12.42 19.15
CA SER A 72 -3.01 11.15 19.57
C SER A 72 -4.07 10.06 19.86
N ASP A 73 -5.35 10.43 19.85
CA ASP A 73 -6.47 9.52 20.03
C ASP A 73 -7.02 9.06 18.67
N PRO A 74 -6.94 7.75 18.34
CA PRO A 74 -7.48 7.22 17.10
C PRO A 74 -9.00 7.39 16.98
N MET A 75 -9.74 7.50 18.10
CA MET A 75 -11.18 7.74 18.07
C MET A 75 -11.50 9.15 17.54
N VAL A 76 -10.64 10.12 17.77
CA VAL A 76 -10.74 11.48 17.21
C VAL A 76 -10.27 11.50 15.76
N ALA A 77 -9.10 10.90 15.50
CA ALA A 77 -8.46 10.94 14.18
C ALA A 77 -9.26 10.17 13.11
N PHE A 78 -9.99 9.12 13.47
CA PHE A 78 -10.77 8.33 12.51
C PHE A 78 -12.26 8.71 12.45
N LYS A 79 -12.68 9.72 13.19
CA LYS A 79 -14.09 10.11 13.19
C LYS A 79 -14.57 10.56 11.81
N ASP A 80 -15.61 9.88 11.30
CA ASP A 80 -16.26 10.16 10.01
C ASP A 80 -15.31 10.11 8.79
N VAL A 81 -14.21 9.35 8.88
CA VAL A 81 -13.18 9.24 7.84
C VAL A 81 -13.71 8.45 6.64
N ASP A 82 -13.42 8.97 5.44
CA ASP A 82 -13.69 8.34 4.15
C ASP A 82 -12.53 7.46 3.68
N ILE A 83 -11.29 7.91 3.93
CA ILE A 83 -10.06 7.21 3.52
C ILE A 83 -9.07 7.24 4.67
N ALA A 84 -8.52 6.09 5.04
CA ALA A 84 -7.51 5.95 6.07
C ALA A 84 -6.22 5.35 5.48
N LEU A 85 -5.12 6.10 5.59
CA LEU A 85 -3.77 5.69 5.21
C LEU A 85 -3.01 5.34 6.50
N LEU A 86 -2.86 4.04 6.78
CA LEU A 86 -2.20 3.54 7.99
C LEU A 86 -0.70 3.39 7.72
N VAL A 87 0.03 4.50 7.86
CA VAL A 87 1.45 4.63 7.54
C VAL A 87 2.33 4.34 8.75
N GLY A 88 1.90 4.78 9.92
CA GLY A 88 2.64 4.63 11.17
C GLY A 88 2.80 3.17 11.57
N ALA A 89 4.04 2.73 11.72
CA ALA A 89 4.39 1.42 12.23
C ALA A 89 5.71 1.50 12.97
N ARG A 90 5.95 0.57 13.90
CA ARG A 90 7.23 0.48 14.59
C ARG A 90 8.29 -0.07 13.63
N PRO A 91 9.40 0.64 13.38
CA PRO A 91 10.46 0.14 12.54
C PRO A 91 11.20 -1.02 13.22
N ARG A 92 11.77 -1.92 12.41
CA ARG A 92 12.63 -2.98 12.92
C ARG A 92 13.92 -2.36 13.49
N SER A 93 14.18 -2.61 14.76
CA SER A 93 15.42 -2.21 15.42
C SER A 93 16.48 -3.33 15.36
N LYS A 94 17.75 -2.97 15.55
CA LYS A 94 18.86 -3.92 15.57
C LYS A 94 18.64 -4.96 16.70
N GLY A 95 18.70 -6.24 16.36
CA GLY A 95 18.48 -7.34 17.30
C GLY A 95 17.02 -7.74 17.51
N MET A 96 16.05 -7.05 16.91
CA MET A 96 14.65 -7.43 16.98
C MET A 96 14.37 -8.58 16.02
N GLU A 97 13.76 -9.65 16.53
CA GLU A 97 13.29 -10.77 15.72
C GLU A 97 12.03 -10.39 14.92
N ARG A 98 11.73 -11.16 13.87
CA ARG A 98 10.53 -10.94 13.05
C ARG A 98 9.24 -11.04 13.88
N LYS A 99 9.20 -12.01 14.79
CA LYS A 99 8.07 -12.23 15.70
C LYS A 99 7.80 -11.03 16.60
N ASP A 100 8.85 -10.43 17.17
CA ASP A 100 8.71 -9.26 18.05
C ASP A 100 8.17 -8.05 17.28
N LEU A 101 8.60 -7.89 16.02
CA LEU A 101 8.10 -6.82 15.15
C LEU A 101 6.62 -7.02 14.81
N LEU A 102 6.22 -8.26 14.49
CA LEU A 102 4.83 -8.62 14.21
C LEU A 102 3.94 -8.33 15.43
N GLU A 103 4.37 -8.72 16.62
CA GLU A 103 3.64 -8.50 17.87
C GLU A 103 3.49 -7.01 18.19
N ALA A 104 4.60 -6.26 18.14
CA ALA A 104 4.61 -4.83 18.45
C ALA A 104 3.73 -4.01 17.48
N ASN A 105 3.76 -4.33 16.19
CA ASN A 105 2.91 -3.70 15.20
C ASN A 105 1.47 -4.20 15.31
N GLY A 106 1.26 -5.48 15.57
CA GLY A 106 -0.06 -6.08 15.75
C GLY A 106 -0.90 -5.35 16.79
N ALA A 107 -0.32 -4.97 17.91
CA ALA A 107 -0.99 -4.19 18.95
C ALA A 107 -1.47 -2.82 18.42
N ILE A 108 -0.66 -2.13 17.61
CA ILE A 108 -1.01 -0.84 17.01
C ILE A 108 -2.21 -1.00 16.07
N PHE A 109 -2.12 -1.96 15.14
CA PHE A 109 -3.15 -2.15 14.11
C PHE A 109 -4.45 -2.75 14.66
N THR A 110 -4.40 -3.50 15.76
CA THR A 110 -5.59 -3.93 16.53
C THR A 110 -6.37 -2.73 17.05
N VAL A 111 -5.69 -1.78 17.70
CA VAL A 111 -6.33 -0.56 18.23
C VAL A 111 -6.92 0.27 17.10
N GLN A 112 -6.18 0.45 16.01
CA GLN A 112 -6.64 1.22 14.85
C GLN A 112 -7.84 0.56 14.16
N GLY A 113 -7.86 -0.77 14.02
CA GLY A 113 -9.00 -1.51 13.49
C GLY A 113 -10.27 -1.30 14.31
N LYS A 114 -10.19 -1.43 15.62
CA LYS A 114 -11.31 -1.18 16.55
C LYS A 114 -11.82 0.26 16.47
N ALA A 115 -10.93 1.23 16.41
CA ALA A 115 -11.31 2.63 16.30
C ALA A 115 -11.99 2.93 14.95
N LEU A 116 -11.47 2.41 13.84
CA LEU A 116 -12.13 2.52 12.52
C LEU A 116 -13.55 1.96 12.54
N ALA A 117 -13.73 0.75 13.11
CA ALA A 117 -15.05 0.13 13.23
C ALA A 117 -16.05 0.99 14.03
N ALA A 118 -15.55 1.68 15.07
CA ALA A 118 -16.36 2.46 15.98
C ALA A 118 -16.80 3.82 15.40
N VAL A 119 -15.90 4.53 14.70
CA VAL A 119 -16.11 5.95 14.39
C VAL A 119 -15.92 6.35 12.92
N ALA A 120 -15.34 5.49 12.07
CA ALA A 120 -15.21 5.78 10.65
C ALA A 120 -16.55 5.58 9.90
N LYS A 121 -16.64 6.10 8.68
CA LYS A 121 -17.77 5.79 7.79
C LYS A 121 -17.78 4.30 7.45
N LYS A 122 -18.95 3.74 7.19
CA LYS A 122 -19.12 2.31 6.93
C LYS A 122 -18.47 1.85 5.62
N ASP A 123 -18.28 2.74 4.69
CA ASP A 123 -17.62 2.55 3.39
C ASP A 123 -16.18 3.05 3.36
N VAL A 124 -15.59 3.33 4.53
CA VAL A 124 -14.19 3.76 4.64
C VAL A 124 -13.25 2.87 3.88
N LYS A 125 -12.35 3.47 3.11
CA LYS A 125 -11.26 2.78 2.41
C LYS A 125 -9.99 2.84 3.24
N VAL A 126 -9.40 1.69 3.51
CA VAL A 126 -8.22 1.58 4.37
C VAL A 126 -7.04 1.04 3.56
N LEU A 127 -5.96 1.82 3.47
CA LEU A 127 -4.70 1.40 2.87
C LEU A 127 -3.62 1.30 3.95
N VAL A 128 -3.12 0.10 4.17
CA VAL A 128 -2.01 -0.15 5.10
C VAL A 128 -0.68 -0.05 4.36
N VAL A 129 0.16 0.85 4.83
CA VAL A 129 1.50 1.15 4.31
C VAL A 129 2.58 0.67 5.30
N GLY A 130 2.28 0.72 6.59
CA GLY A 130 3.18 0.29 7.66
C GLY A 130 3.49 -1.21 7.62
N ASN A 131 4.80 -1.54 7.65
CA ASN A 131 5.28 -2.92 7.52
C ASN A 131 5.19 -3.73 8.83
N PRO A 132 4.92 -5.04 8.70
CA PRO A 132 4.62 -5.83 7.50
C PRO A 132 3.19 -5.58 6.97
N ALA A 133 3.10 -4.96 5.79
CA ALA A 133 1.87 -4.34 5.31
C ALA A 133 0.69 -5.31 5.17
N ASN A 134 0.91 -6.48 4.55
CA ASN A 134 -0.16 -7.46 4.32
C ASN A 134 -0.71 -8.01 5.65
N THR A 135 0.17 -8.37 6.57
CA THR A 135 -0.22 -8.90 7.89
C THR A 135 -0.87 -7.84 8.76
N ASN A 136 -0.36 -6.61 8.74
CA ASN A 136 -0.99 -5.49 9.45
C ASN A 136 -2.38 -5.16 8.88
N ALA A 137 -2.57 -5.26 7.56
CA ALA A 137 -3.88 -5.10 6.93
C ALA A 137 -4.86 -6.19 7.37
N LEU A 138 -4.40 -7.44 7.48
CA LEU A 138 -5.21 -8.55 8.01
C LEU A 138 -5.61 -8.31 9.47
N ILE A 139 -4.68 -7.89 10.32
CA ILE A 139 -4.97 -7.56 11.73
C ILE A 139 -6.01 -6.44 11.81
N THR A 140 -5.81 -5.36 11.04
CA THR A 140 -6.75 -4.24 11.02
C THR A 140 -8.16 -4.68 10.59
N LEU A 141 -8.25 -5.44 9.51
CA LEU A 141 -9.51 -6.01 9.00
C LEU A 141 -10.21 -6.86 10.06
N LYS A 142 -9.50 -7.78 10.68
CA LYS A 142 -10.07 -8.71 11.67
C LYS A 142 -10.53 -8.01 12.96
N ASN A 143 -9.96 -6.86 13.26
CA ASN A 143 -10.34 -6.02 14.40
C ASN A 143 -11.29 -4.88 14.04
N ALA A 144 -11.83 -4.86 12.82
CA ALA A 144 -12.78 -3.85 12.36
C ALA A 144 -14.15 -4.45 12.00
N PRO A 145 -14.88 -5.04 12.98
CA PRO A 145 -16.15 -5.69 12.73
C PRO A 145 -17.20 -4.71 12.17
N GLY A 146 -17.99 -5.18 11.21
CA GLY A 146 -19.06 -4.39 10.59
C GLY A 146 -18.61 -3.43 9.48
N LEU A 147 -17.32 -3.39 9.16
CA LEU A 147 -16.82 -2.75 7.95
C LEU A 147 -16.67 -3.79 6.81
N ASN A 148 -16.75 -3.31 5.57
CA ASN A 148 -16.59 -4.19 4.40
C ASN A 148 -15.15 -4.70 4.29
N PRO A 149 -14.91 -6.04 4.33
CA PRO A 149 -13.56 -6.60 4.20
C PRO A 149 -12.82 -6.16 2.94
N ARG A 150 -13.55 -5.96 1.83
CA ARG A 150 -12.98 -5.52 0.55
C ARG A 150 -12.32 -4.13 0.63
N ASN A 151 -12.63 -3.35 1.65
CA ASN A 151 -12.09 -2.01 1.84
C ASN A 151 -10.77 -1.97 2.62
N PHE A 152 -10.14 -3.12 2.89
CA PHE A 152 -8.85 -3.20 3.59
C PHE A 152 -7.75 -3.70 2.65
N HIS A 153 -6.88 -2.79 2.24
CA HIS A 153 -5.79 -3.07 1.30
C HIS A 153 -4.42 -2.94 1.95
N ALA A 154 -3.45 -3.69 1.44
CA ALA A 154 -2.02 -3.51 1.69
C ALA A 154 -1.34 -2.88 0.47
N MET A 155 -0.37 -2.00 0.69
CA MET A 155 0.30 -1.29 -0.39
C MET A 155 1.41 -2.15 -1.02
N LEU A 156 1.15 -2.67 -2.23
CA LEU A 156 2.13 -3.28 -3.12
C LEU A 156 2.52 -2.36 -4.29
N ARG A 157 1.92 -1.18 -4.35
CA ARG A 157 2.14 -0.24 -5.47
C ARG A 157 3.58 0.22 -5.59
N LEU A 158 4.35 0.30 -4.50
CA LEU A 158 5.76 0.63 -4.56
C LEU A 158 6.55 -0.44 -5.33
N ASP A 159 6.27 -1.72 -5.07
CA ASP A 159 6.92 -2.83 -5.76
C ASP A 159 6.51 -2.88 -7.24
N HIS A 160 5.24 -2.62 -7.53
CA HIS A 160 4.73 -2.46 -8.87
C HIS A 160 5.46 -1.33 -9.65
N ASN A 161 5.62 -0.14 -9.04
CA ASN A 161 6.34 0.97 -9.64
C ASN A 161 7.84 0.65 -9.84
N ARG A 162 8.45 -0.11 -8.92
CA ARG A 162 9.82 -0.61 -9.06
C ARG A 162 9.96 -1.55 -10.25
N ALA A 163 9.02 -2.48 -10.41
CA ALA A 163 9.00 -3.39 -11.55
C ALA A 163 8.86 -2.63 -12.88
N PHE A 164 7.98 -1.63 -12.93
CA PHE A 164 7.87 -0.73 -14.09
C PHE A 164 9.19 -0.06 -14.43
N SER A 165 9.85 0.55 -13.45
CA SER A 165 11.10 1.28 -13.69
C SER A 165 12.24 0.37 -14.14
N GLN A 166 12.34 -0.86 -13.59
CA GLN A 166 13.36 -1.82 -14.02
C GLN A 166 13.13 -2.31 -15.45
N LEU A 167 11.88 -2.60 -15.81
CA LEU A 167 11.54 -3.03 -17.16
C LEU A 167 11.74 -1.88 -18.17
N ALA A 168 11.35 -0.66 -17.83
CA ALA A 168 11.56 0.53 -18.62
C ALA A 168 13.07 0.78 -18.89
N ALA A 169 13.90 0.69 -17.85
CA ALA A 169 15.36 0.83 -17.98
C ALA A 169 15.96 -0.24 -18.88
N LYS A 170 15.56 -1.51 -18.70
CA LYS A 170 16.06 -2.64 -19.51
C LYS A 170 15.73 -2.51 -20.99
N THR A 171 14.54 -2.02 -21.28
CA THR A 171 14.03 -1.88 -22.66
C THR A 171 14.32 -0.50 -23.28
N SER A 172 15.01 0.39 -22.56
CA SER A 172 15.24 1.79 -22.96
C SER A 172 13.97 2.53 -23.36
N THR A 173 12.88 2.24 -22.63
CA THR A 173 11.53 2.78 -22.91
C THR A 173 11.05 3.61 -21.73
N HIS A 174 10.19 4.60 -21.95
CA HIS A 174 9.61 5.38 -20.86
C HIS A 174 8.58 4.56 -20.07
N SER A 175 8.54 4.72 -18.74
CA SER A 175 7.65 3.96 -17.86
C SER A 175 6.16 4.03 -18.21
N THR A 176 5.70 5.14 -18.83
CA THR A 176 4.32 5.28 -19.31
C THR A 176 3.95 4.33 -20.46
N LYS A 177 4.92 3.68 -21.06
CA LYS A 177 4.74 2.68 -22.11
C LYS A 177 4.68 1.25 -21.59
N ILE A 178 4.91 1.06 -20.28
CA ILE A 178 4.82 -0.22 -19.61
C ILE A 178 3.41 -0.41 -19.07
N LYS A 179 2.81 -1.56 -19.33
CA LYS A 179 1.46 -1.91 -18.84
C LYS A 179 1.44 -3.33 -18.30
N ASN A 180 0.50 -3.58 -17.39
CA ASN A 180 0.09 -4.92 -17.00
C ASN A 180 1.20 -5.79 -16.37
N VAL A 181 2.12 -5.17 -15.62
CA VAL A 181 3.00 -5.89 -14.71
C VAL A 181 2.18 -6.29 -13.47
N VAL A 182 2.45 -7.46 -12.92
CA VAL A 182 1.84 -7.92 -11.67
C VAL A 182 2.90 -8.10 -10.61
N VAL A 183 2.59 -7.73 -9.38
CA VAL A 183 3.34 -8.16 -8.20
C VAL A 183 2.42 -9.03 -7.35
N TRP A 184 2.72 -10.32 -7.34
CA TRP A 184 1.98 -11.31 -6.59
C TRP A 184 2.45 -11.42 -5.14
N GLY A 185 1.52 -11.66 -4.22
CA GLY A 185 1.80 -12.12 -2.86
C GLY A 185 2.04 -11.05 -1.82
N ASN A 186 3.06 -11.25 -1.00
CA ASN A 186 3.39 -10.44 0.17
C ASN A 186 4.31 -9.27 -0.20
N HIS A 187 4.15 -8.12 0.45
CA HIS A 187 5.11 -7.03 0.38
C HIS A 187 6.38 -7.38 1.20
N SER A 188 7.18 -8.29 0.67
CA SER A 188 8.38 -8.83 1.31
C SER A 188 9.43 -9.25 0.27
N ALA A 189 10.51 -9.89 0.71
CA ALA A 189 11.51 -10.46 -0.20
C ALA A 189 10.99 -11.68 -0.99
N THR A 190 9.82 -12.23 -0.65
CA THR A 190 9.18 -13.33 -1.41
C THR A 190 8.20 -12.83 -2.47
N GLN A 191 7.92 -11.53 -2.54
CA GLN A 191 7.06 -10.96 -3.59
C GLN A 191 7.50 -11.46 -4.97
N TYR A 192 6.54 -11.72 -5.83
CA TYR A 192 6.86 -12.15 -7.19
C TYR A 192 6.44 -11.08 -8.21
N PRO A 193 7.39 -10.26 -8.69
CA PRO A 193 7.15 -9.38 -9.83
C PRO A 193 7.12 -10.19 -11.12
N ASP A 194 5.98 -10.17 -11.80
CA ASP A 194 5.66 -10.98 -12.98
C ASP A 194 5.41 -10.09 -14.19
N ILE A 195 6.14 -10.34 -15.28
CA ILE A 195 6.01 -9.63 -16.56
C ILE A 195 5.41 -10.49 -17.66
N THR A 196 4.89 -11.69 -17.33
CA THR A 196 4.36 -12.65 -18.33
C THR A 196 3.29 -12.02 -19.23
N HIS A 197 2.42 -11.20 -18.64
CA HIS A 197 1.34 -10.51 -19.32
C HIS A 197 1.63 -9.03 -19.58
N ALA A 198 2.82 -8.57 -19.21
CA ALA A 198 3.20 -7.17 -19.37
C ALA A 198 3.48 -6.82 -20.83
N THR A 199 3.22 -5.56 -21.18
CA THR A 199 3.58 -5.02 -22.48
C THR A 199 4.47 -3.80 -22.33
N VAL A 200 5.34 -3.59 -23.33
CA VAL A 200 6.22 -2.46 -23.49
C VAL A 200 5.96 -1.86 -24.86
N ASP A 201 5.36 -0.67 -24.90
CA ASP A 201 4.95 0.00 -26.14
C ASP A 201 4.13 -0.92 -27.07
N GLY A 202 3.20 -1.69 -26.46
CA GLY A 202 2.29 -2.63 -27.15
C GLY A 202 2.89 -4.00 -27.51
N LYS A 203 4.20 -4.23 -27.29
CA LYS A 203 4.86 -5.52 -27.50
C LYS A 203 4.90 -6.31 -26.20
N LYS A 204 4.85 -7.64 -26.27
CA LYS A 204 4.99 -8.48 -25.08
C LYS A 204 6.36 -8.25 -24.43
N ALA A 205 6.40 -8.04 -23.13
CA ALA A 205 7.63 -7.84 -22.39
C ALA A 205 8.57 -9.05 -22.47
N SER A 206 8.00 -10.28 -22.44
CA SER A 206 8.74 -11.53 -22.58
C SER A 206 9.53 -11.68 -23.88
N ASP A 207 9.13 -10.97 -24.94
CA ASP A 207 9.82 -11.01 -26.24
C ASP A 207 11.01 -10.02 -26.28
N LEU A 208 11.08 -9.11 -25.32
CA LEU A 208 12.07 -8.01 -25.26
C LEU A 208 13.19 -8.24 -24.24
N VAL A 209 13.03 -9.21 -23.35
CA VAL A 209 14.01 -9.52 -22.31
C VAL A 209 14.26 -11.03 -22.23
N SER A 210 15.48 -11.41 -21.82
CA SER A 210 15.81 -12.83 -21.67
C SER A 210 15.29 -13.38 -20.33
N GLN A 211 15.03 -14.69 -20.31
CA GLN A 211 14.68 -15.40 -19.07
C GLN A 211 15.82 -15.32 -18.05
N GLU A 212 17.07 -15.32 -18.47
CA GLU A 212 18.23 -15.16 -17.61
C GLU A 212 18.17 -13.80 -16.88
N TRP A 213 17.92 -12.71 -17.59
CA TRP A 213 17.76 -11.39 -16.96
C TRP A 213 16.57 -11.35 -16.01
N LEU A 214 15.45 -11.94 -16.39
CA LEU A 214 14.26 -11.99 -15.54
C LEU A 214 14.56 -12.62 -14.19
N VAL A 215 15.25 -13.77 -14.18
CA VAL A 215 15.51 -14.56 -12.98
C VAL A 215 16.67 -14.00 -12.16
N ASN A 216 17.76 -13.60 -12.81
CA ASN A 216 19.00 -13.25 -12.13
C ASN A 216 19.12 -11.75 -11.77
N ASP A 217 18.39 -10.89 -12.49
CA ASP A 217 18.48 -9.43 -12.30
C ASP A 217 17.16 -8.81 -11.89
N PHE A 218 16.09 -8.98 -12.70
CA PHE A 218 14.84 -8.26 -12.51
C PHE A 218 14.14 -8.63 -11.19
N ILE A 219 13.83 -9.89 -11.00
CA ILE A 219 13.13 -10.36 -9.79
C ILE A 219 13.91 -10.01 -8.53
N PRO A 220 15.22 -10.35 -8.39
CA PRO A 220 15.96 -10.01 -7.19
C PRO A 220 16.12 -8.50 -6.97
N THR A 221 16.26 -7.72 -8.03
CA THR A 221 16.38 -6.27 -7.93
C THR A 221 15.10 -5.64 -7.37
N VAL A 222 13.94 -6.04 -7.86
CA VAL A 222 12.65 -5.54 -7.34
C VAL A 222 12.46 -5.96 -5.88
N GLN A 223 12.70 -7.24 -5.57
CA GLN A 223 12.56 -7.79 -4.21
C GLN A 223 13.48 -7.10 -3.19
N LYS A 224 14.71 -6.77 -3.57
CA LYS A 224 15.75 -6.24 -2.66
C LYS A 224 15.91 -4.71 -2.74
N ARG A 225 15.13 -4.03 -3.56
CA ARG A 225 15.28 -2.57 -3.78
C ARG A 225 15.19 -1.76 -2.49
N GLY A 226 14.34 -2.16 -1.55
CA GLY A 226 14.24 -1.49 -0.25
C GLY A 226 15.55 -1.53 0.53
N ALA A 227 16.21 -2.68 0.59
CA ALA A 227 17.50 -2.85 1.25
C ALA A 227 18.60 -2.04 0.54
N ALA A 228 18.65 -2.06 -0.79
CA ALA A 228 19.60 -1.27 -1.57
C ALA A 228 19.46 0.25 -1.34
N ILE A 229 18.23 0.75 -1.17
CA ILE A 229 17.98 2.16 -0.85
C ILE A 229 18.50 2.48 0.56
N ILE A 230 18.28 1.61 1.54
CA ILE A 230 18.78 1.81 2.92
C ILE A 230 20.31 1.81 2.90
N GLU A 231 20.94 0.90 2.18
CA GLU A 231 22.40 0.85 2.04
C GLU A 231 22.97 2.15 1.44
N ALA A 232 22.37 2.64 0.36
CA ALA A 232 22.85 3.84 -0.34
C ALA A 232 22.52 5.14 0.38
N ARG A 233 21.35 5.24 1.02
CA ARG A 233 20.79 6.50 1.57
C ARG A 233 20.89 6.60 3.09
N GLY A 234 21.12 5.48 3.79
CA GLY A 234 21.07 5.40 5.26
C GLY A 234 19.66 5.43 5.86
N LEU A 235 18.64 5.59 5.03
CA LEU A 235 17.22 5.69 5.42
C LEU A 235 16.35 4.87 4.47
N SER A 236 15.22 4.38 4.96
CA SER A 236 14.23 3.69 4.13
C SER A 236 13.57 4.60 3.09
N SER A 237 12.92 3.97 2.11
CA SER A 237 12.11 4.68 1.11
C SER A 237 11.05 5.53 1.80
N ALA A 238 10.96 6.79 1.44
CA ALA A 238 9.96 7.72 1.95
C ALA A 238 9.13 8.33 0.82
N ALA A 239 9.74 9.15 -0.04
CA ALA A 239 9.02 9.82 -1.13
C ALA A 239 8.41 8.84 -2.14
N SER A 240 9.12 7.75 -2.49
CA SER A 240 8.58 6.72 -3.40
C SER A 240 7.46 5.90 -2.77
N ALA A 241 7.50 5.66 -1.45
CA ALA A 241 6.40 5.03 -0.72
C ALA A 241 5.17 5.95 -0.67
N ALA A 242 5.37 7.24 -0.40
CA ALA A 242 4.30 8.24 -0.47
C ALA A 242 3.67 8.31 -1.86
N ASN A 243 4.49 8.34 -2.92
CA ASN A 243 3.99 8.32 -4.30
C ASN A 243 3.15 7.07 -4.57
N ALA A 244 3.63 5.91 -4.15
CA ALA A 244 2.91 4.65 -4.35
C ALA A 244 1.56 4.62 -3.60
N ALA A 245 1.48 5.20 -2.40
CA ALA A 245 0.23 5.32 -1.66
C ALA A 245 -0.76 6.25 -2.38
N VAL A 246 -0.28 7.39 -2.91
CA VAL A 246 -1.08 8.29 -3.76
C VAL A 246 -1.61 7.54 -4.99
N ASP A 247 -0.75 6.84 -5.72
CA ASP A 247 -1.12 6.08 -6.93
C ASP A 247 -2.15 4.98 -6.62
N HIS A 248 -1.98 4.26 -5.51
CA HIS A 248 -2.91 3.20 -5.08
C HIS A 248 -4.32 3.76 -4.83
N ILE A 249 -4.43 4.76 -3.97
CA ILE A 249 -5.72 5.39 -3.65
C ILE A 249 -6.31 6.06 -4.90
N ARG A 250 -5.50 6.73 -5.71
CA ARG A 250 -5.95 7.36 -6.94
C ARG A 250 -6.61 6.35 -7.89
N ASN A 251 -5.97 5.22 -8.12
CA ASN A 251 -6.56 4.17 -8.95
C ASN A 251 -7.82 3.58 -8.31
N TRP A 252 -7.82 3.34 -7.01
CA TRP A 252 -8.97 2.78 -6.32
C TRP A 252 -10.20 3.70 -6.40
N VAL A 253 -10.00 5.00 -6.19
CA VAL A 253 -11.11 5.98 -6.14
C VAL A 253 -11.51 6.47 -7.53
N LEU A 254 -10.54 6.77 -8.40
CA LEU A 254 -10.77 7.39 -9.71
C LEU A 254 -10.82 6.37 -10.87
N GLY A 255 -10.38 5.13 -10.62
CA GLY A 255 -10.35 4.07 -11.62
C GLY A 255 -8.97 3.84 -12.24
N THR A 256 -8.80 2.66 -12.83
CA THR A 256 -7.68 2.31 -13.70
C THR A 256 -7.98 2.70 -15.14
N ALA A 257 -6.95 2.91 -15.96
CA ALA A 257 -7.15 3.15 -17.38
C ALA A 257 -7.73 1.89 -18.06
N GLU A 258 -8.46 2.08 -19.15
CA GLU A 258 -9.05 0.97 -19.91
C GLU A 258 -7.97 0.01 -20.41
N GLY A 259 -8.19 -1.28 -20.19
CA GLY A 259 -7.25 -2.35 -20.55
C GLY A 259 -6.00 -2.44 -19.67
N GLU A 260 -5.93 -1.67 -18.58
CA GLU A 260 -4.82 -1.69 -17.65
C GLU A 260 -5.27 -2.18 -16.27
N TYR A 261 -4.38 -2.91 -15.59
CA TYR A 261 -4.54 -3.31 -14.20
C TYR A 261 -3.31 -2.94 -13.38
N VAL A 262 -3.50 -2.87 -12.08
CA VAL A 262 -2.46 -2.51 -11.11
C VAL A 262 -2.39 -3.58 -10.01
N SER A 263 -1.24 -3.69 -9.36
CA SER A 263 -1.09 -4.63 -8.25
C SER A 263 -1.61 -4.01 -6.96
N MET A 264 -2.52 -4.72 -6.29
CA MET A 264 -3.09 -4.35 -5.00
C MET A 264 -3.03 -5.54 -4.04
N GLY A 265 -2.69 -5.28 -2.78
CA GLY A 265 -2.84 -6.26 -1.70
C GLY A 265 -4.28 -6.23 -1.20
N VAL A 266 -5.04 -7.27 -1.48
CA VAL A 266 -6.47 -7.34 -1.15
C VAL A 266 -6.80 -8.67 -0.45
N PRO A 267 -7.93 -8.78 0.27
CA PRO A 267 -8.35 -10.06 0.85
C PRO A 267 -8.41 -11.16 -0.21
N SER A 268 -7.75 -12.28 0.07
CA SER A 268 -7.80 -13.45 -0.81
C SER A 268 -9.21 -14.05 -0.85
N ASP A 269 -9.66 -14.43 -2.05
CA ASP A 269 -11.02 -14.89 -2.34
C ASP A 269 -11.06 -16.23 -3.09
N GLY A 270 -9.94 -16.96 -3.14
CA GLY A 270 -9.79 -18.18 -3.91
C GLY A 270 -9.28 -17.96 -5.34
N SER A 271 -9.22 -16.73 -5.83
CA SER A 271 -8.66 -16.40 -7.15
C SER A 271 -7.26 -16.98 -7.30
N TYR A 272 -6.96 -17.51 -8.48
CA TYR A 272 -5.69 -18.18 -8.82
C TYR A 272 -5.30 -19.31 -7.87
N GLY A 273 -6.26 -19.92 -7.17
CA GLY A 273 -6.02 -21.01 -6.22
C GLY A 273 -5.37 -20.58 -4.92
N ILE A 274 -5.36 -19.29 -4.61
CA ILE A 274 -4.89 -18.76 -3.32
C ILE A 274 -6.06 -18.78 -2.33
N PRO A 275 -6.01 -19.62 -1.28
CA PRO A 275 -7.11 -19.75 -0.33
C PRO A 275 -7.40 -18.45 0.42
N GLU A 276 -8.63 -18.29 0.90
CA GLU A 276 -9.04 -17.18 1.75
C GLU A 276 -8.23 -17.12 3.06
N GLY A 277 -8.22 -15.97 3.69
CA GLY A 277 -7.68 -15.76 5.03
C GLY A 277 -6.35 -15.04 5.10
N VAL A 278 -5.88 -14.46 4.00
CA VAL A 278 -4.72 -13.57 3.96
C VAL A 278 -5.03 -12.31 3.13
N ILE A 279 -4.19 -11.30 3.24
CA ILE A 279 -4.15 -10.19 2.28
C ILE A 279 -3.05 -10.52 1.27
N TYR A 280 -3.41 -10.68 0.02
CA TYR A 280 -2.51 -11.15 -1.04
C TYR A 280 -2.44 -10.16 -2.20
N GLY A 281 -1.29 -10.04 -2.84
CA GLY A 281 -1.09 -9.19 -4.02
C GLY A 281 -1.69 -9.80 -5.28
N TYR A 282 -2.61 -9.08 -5.90
CA TYR A 282 -3.29 -9.47 -7.14
C TYR A 282 -3.26 -8.36 -8.18
N PRO A 283 -3.40 -8.70 -9.49
CA PRO A 283 -3.76 -7.72 -10.52
C PRO A 283 -5.21 -7.29 -10.34
N CYS A 284 -5.44 -5.99 -10.21
CA CYS A 284 -6.77 -5.43 -9.99
C CYS A 284 -7.10 -4.34 -11.01
N VAL A 285 -8.33 -4.32 -11.47
CA VAL A 285 -8.94 -3.17 -12.15
C VAL A 285 -9.82 -2.43 -11.16
N CYS A 286 -9.87 -1.11 -11.26
CA CYS A 286 -10.67 -0.27 -10.38
C CYS A 286 -11.66 0.56 -11.19
N LYS A 287 -12.90 0.62 -10.70
CA LYS A 287 -13.98 1.40 -11.31
C LYS A 287 -14.99 1.82 -10.25
N ASN A 288 -15.47 3.05 -10.32
CA ASN A 288 -16.51 3.58 -9.43
C ASN A 288 -16.18 3.45 -7.93
N GLY A 289 -14.90 3.58 -7.56
CA GLY A 289 -14.46 3.47 -6.18
C GLY A 289 -14.40 2.04 -5.62
N ASP A 290 -14.53 1.02 -6.45
CA ASP A 290 -14.36 -0.39 -6.12
C ASP A 290 -13.25 -1.02 -6.98
N PHE A 291 -12.91 -2.29 -6.70
CA PHE A 291 -11.91 -3.04 -7.45
C PHE A 291 -12.42 -4.45 -7.78
N GLU A 292 -11.85 -5.03 -8.82
CA GLU A 292 -12.05 -6.43 -9.19
C GLU A 292 -10.69 -7.07 -9.45
N ILE A 293 -10.48 -8.29 -8.94
CA ILE A 293 -9.31 -9.09 -9.28
C ILE A 293 -9.46 -9.57 -10.73
N VAL A 294 -8.48 -9.22 -11.56
CA VAL A 294 -8.44 -9.68 -12.95
C VAL A 294 -8.38 -11.20 -12.96
N GLN A 295 -9.27 -11.85 -13.71
CA GLN A 295 -9.33 -13.30 -13.81
C GLN A 295 -8.75 -13.79 -15.13
N GLY A 296 -8.40 -15.10 -15.20
CA GLY A 296 -8.04 -15.77 -16.43
C GLY A 296 -6.63 -15.53 -16.96
N LEU A 297 -5.74 -14.88 -16.19
CA LEU A 297 -4.33 -14.82 -16.55
C LEU A 297 -3.72 -16.22 -16.45
N SER A 298 -3.01 -16.65 -17.49
CA SER A 298 -2.31 -17.94 -17.48
C SER A 298 -1.14 -17.91 -16.48
N ILE A 299 -1.04 -18.94 -15.67
CA ILE A 299 0.01 -19.09 -14.64
C ILE A 299 0.88 -20.27 -15.05
N SER A 300 2.15 -20.04 -15.35
CA SER A 300 3.13 -21.08 -15.61
C SER A 300 3.56 -21.79 -14.32
N ASP A 301 4.17 -22.97 -14.42
CA ASP A 301 4.73 -23.67 -13.26
C ASP A 301 5.78 -22.80 -12.53
N PHE A 302 6.59 -22.07 -13.29
CA PHE A 302 7.56 -21.10 -12.75
C PHE A 302 6.89 -20.01 -11.91
N SER A 303 5.76 -19.47 -12.37
CA SER A 303 4.99 -18.45 -11.64
C SER A 303 4.29 -19.07 -10.44
N ARG A 304 3.71 -20.28 -10.60
CA ARG A 304 3.00 -20.99 -9.54
C ARG A 304 3.91 -21.25 -8.33
N GLU A 305 5.11 -21.75 -8.55
CA GLU A 305 6.09 -22.00 -7.48
C GLU A 305 6.35 -20.75 -6.65
N ARG A 306 6.50 -19.58 -7.30
CA ARG A 306 6.75 -18.31 -6.63
C ARG A 306 5.53 -17.76 -5.92
N MET A 307 4.36 -17.88 -6.53
CA MET A 307 3.09 -17.49 -5.93
C MET A 307 2.80 -18.32 -4.66
N ASP A 308 3.08 -19.60 -4.69
CA ASP A 308 2.88 -20.49 -3.55
C ASP A 308 3.91 -20.20 -2.43
N ALA A 309 5.15 -19.89 -2.78
CA ALA A 309 6.18 -19.52 -1.80
C ALA A 309 5.82 -18.25 -1.03
N THR A 310 5.36 -17.21 -1.70
CA THR A 310 4.94 -15.96 -1.04
C THR A 310 3.63 -16.14 -0.26
N TYR A 311 2.71 -16.97 -0.71
CA TYR A 311 1.50 -17.35 0.03
C TYR A 311 1.85 -18.09 1.33
N LYS A 312 2.78 -19.05 1.26
CA LYS A 312 3.25 -19.76 2.44
C LYS A 312 3.82 -18.81 3.50
N GLU A 313 4.61 -17.83 3.11
CA GLU A 313 5.11 -16.80 4.03
C GLU A 313 3.96 -16.04 4.71
N LEU A 314 2.92 -15.66 3.98
CA LEU A 314 1.74 -14.99 4.54
C LEU A 314 0.99 -15.89 5.54
N CYS A 315 0.90 -17.18 5.28
CA CYS A 315 0.32 -18.14 6.22
C CYS A 315 1.15 -18.23 7.51
N GLU A 316 2.46 -18.29 7.39
CA GLU A 316 3.38 -18.32 8.55
C GLU A 316 3.26 -17.02 9.38
N GLU A 317 3.19 -15.86 8.74
CA GLU A 317 2.95 -14.59 9.42
C GLU A 317 1.59 -14.56 10.13
N ARG A 318 0.52 -14.95 9.43
CA ARG A 318 -0.83 -15.03 10.00
C ARG A 318 -0.87 -15.94 11.23
N ASP A 319 -0.27 -17.13 11.14
CA ASP A 319 -0.30 -18.12 12.20
C ASP A 319 0.49 -17.64 13.44
N ALA A 320 1.56 -16.86 13.23
CA ALA A 320 2.33 -16.24 14.30
C ALA A 320 1.53 -15.20 15.10
N ILE A 321 0.55 -14.53 14.46
CA ILE A 321 -0.27 -13.46 15.09
C ILE A 321 -1.74 -13.89 15.28
N LYS A 322 -2.02 -15.19 15.25
CA LYS A 322 -3.40 -15.72 15.32
C LYS A 322 -4.20 -15.18 16.51
N HIS A 323 -3.56 -14.97 17.65
CA HIS A 323 -4.16 -14.41 18.87
C HIS A 323 -4.59 -12.93 18.72
N LEU A 324 -4.14 -12.22 17.68
CA LEU A 324 -4.52 -10.84 17.38
C LEU A 324 -5.64 -10.73 16.35
N LEU A 325 -6.08 -11.85 15.79
CA LEU A 325 -7.07 -11.84 14.69
C LEU A 325 -8.54 -11.88 15.16
N GLY A 326 -8.79 -11.85 16.47
CA GLY A 326 -10.14 -11.87 17.06
C GLY A 326 -10.70 -13.25 17.30
#